data_cd2f4bf5f3ae1d5a4d5018e7ce0b2f93
#
_entry.id   cd2f4bf5f3ae1d5a4d5018e7ce0b2f93
#
_cell.length_a   1.000
_cell.length_b   1.000
_cell.length_c   1.000
_cell.angle_alpha   90.00
_cell.angle_beta   90.00
_cell.angle_gamma   90.00
#
_symmetry.space_group_name_H-M   'P 1'
#
loop_
_entity.id
_entity.type
_entity.pdbx_description
1 polymer ?
#
loop_
_entity_poly.entity_id
_entity_poly.type
_entity_poly.pdbx_seq_one_letter_code
_entity_poly.pdbx_strand_id
1 'polypeptide(L)'
;MSAHPDSAAPSASLTARAKLAVTAGKAAAAVSRAAGRGSGSVIGGRVALKLDPDLLRSLAENLDVVLVSATNGKTTTTRLLAEALRAAGPVVSNALGANMPAGITSALAGSGDARFGVIEVDEKYLAGVARDTNPKAIALLNLSRDQLDRSSETRMLAEKWREGLSGTEAVVIANADDPLVTWAASSCRKVIWVAAGQAYREDAWSCPACGGVMQRPDEEWFCPSCGFRRPQPHWALQGEFVVDPQGTPWPIRLQLPGRANLSNATSTAAVASVFGVHPQTALQRMESVQAVAGRYESVLVDGREVRLLLAKNPAGWLETFTLIDQAPAPVVLSVNALSADGTDTSWLWDVDYERLVGHPVFVMGQRKLDLAVRLEVAGVQFQVVDSIQQAVAAAPPGRIEAIANYTAFQQLRRDVQS
;
A
#
# COMPACT_ATOMS: atom_id res chain seq x y z
N MET A 1 -27.03 -25.56 -28.35
CA MET A 1 -27.95 -24.42 -28.34
C MET A 1 -28.68 -24.44 -27.01
N SER A 2 -28.29 -23.60 -26.08
CA SER A 2 -29.12 -23.23 -24.93
C SER A 2 -28.60 -21.87 -24.48
N ALA A 3 -29.40 -20.85 -24.72
CA ALA A 3 -29.13 -19.45 -24.35
C ALA A 3 -29.22 -19.30 -22.84
N HIS A 4 -28.17 -18.72 -22.23
CA HIS A 4 -28.26 -18.14 -20.89
C HIS A 4 -29.01 -16.80 -20.99
N PRO A 5 -30.04 -16.58 -20.19
CA PRO A 5 -30.62 -15.27 -20.08
C PRO A 5 -29.70 -14.36 -19.26
N ASP A 6 -29.15 -13.33 -19.89
CA ASP A 6 -28.58 -12.15 -19.25
C ASP A 6 -29.73 -11.42 -18.49
N SER A 7 -29.89 -11.73 -17.21
CA SER A 7 -30.70 -10.91 -16.33
C SER A 7 -29.81 -9.85 -15.67
N ALA A 8 -29.57 -8.75 -16.37
CA ALA A 8 -29.08 -7.54 -15.74
C ALA A 8 -30.14 -7.10 -14.71
N ALA A 9 -29.82 -7.25 -13.43
CA ALA A 9 -30.62 -6.67 -12.35
C ALA A 9 -30.69 -5.16 -12.56
N PRO A 10 -31.87 -4.50 -12.36
CA PRO A 10 -31.98 -3.07 -12.54
C PRO A 10 -31.04 -2.36 -11.58
N SER A 11 -30.17 -1.48 -12.08
CA SER A 11 -29.28 -0.65 -11.28
C SER A 11 -30.13 0.18 -10.29
N ALA A 12 -29.93 -0.03 -9.00
CA ALA A 12 -30.62 0.75 -7.98
C ALA A 12 -30.26 2.23 -8.16
N SER A 13 -31.26 3.06 -8.47
CA SER A 13 -31.05 4.49 -8.64
C SER A 13 -30.81 5.14 -7.27
N LEU A 14 -29.78 5.99 -7.16
CA LEU A 14 -29.50 6.75 -5.94
C LEU A 14 -30.76 7.52 -5.48
N THR A 15 -31.00 7.50 -4.17
CA THR A 15 -32.06 8.28 -3.54
C THR A 15 -31.90 9.80 -3.81
N ALA A 16 -32.96 10.59 -3.67
CA ALA A 16 -32.90 12.04 -3.81
C ALA A 16 -31.87 12.68 -2.84
N ARG A 17 -31.78 12.14 -1.60
CA ARG A 17 -30.79 12.56 -0.59
C ARG A 17 -29.37 12.26 -1.04
N ALA A 18 -29.11 11.06 -1.53
CA ALA A 18 -27.80 10.65 -2.02
C ALA A 18 -27.37 11.51 -3.22
N LYS A 19 -28.26 11.78 -4.17
CA LYS A 19 -27.99 12.69 -5.32
C LYS A 19 -27.64 14.11 -4.85
N LEU A 20 -28.38 14.66 -3.90
CA LEU A 20 -28.11 15.97 -3.32
C LEU A 20 -26.71 15.96 -2.61
N ALA A 21 -26.41 14.93 -1.82
CA ALA A 21 -25.15 14.80 -1.12
C ALA A 21 -23.95 14.71 -2.09
N VAL A 22 -24.07 13.94 -3.18
CA VAL A 22 -23.05 13.86 -4.24
C VAL A 22 -22.84 15.23 -4.89
N THR A 23 -23.93 15.94 -5.24
CA THR A 23 -23.85 17.25 -5.89
C THR A 23 -23.18 18.28 -4.99
N ALA A 24 -23.58 18.36 -3.71
CA ALA A 24 -22.99 19.25 -2.72
C ALA A 24 -21.50 18.92 -2.48
N GLY A 25 -21.13 17.63 -2.42
CA GLY A 25 -19.76 17.18 -2.31
C GLY A 25 -18.91 17.60 -3.52
N LYS A 26 -19.42 17.44 -4.74
CA LYS A 26 -18.74 17.89 -5.97
C LYS A 26 -18.53 19.40 -5.98
N ALA A 27 -19.54 20.18 -5.57
CA ALA A 27 -19.43 21.63 -5.46
C ALA A 27 -18.35 22.04 -4.42
N ALA A 28 -18.36 21.44 -3.23
CA ALA A 28 -17.35 21.68 -2.19
C ALA A 28 -15.93 21.34 -2.66
N ALA A 29 -15.76 20.22 -3.39
CA ALA A 29 -14.49 19.85 -3.98
C ALA A 29 -14.00 20.86 -5.03
N ALA A 30 -14.91 21.38 -5.87
CA ALA A 30 -14.59 22.42 -6.86
C ALA A 30 -14.13 23.73 -6.21
N VAL A 31 -14.83 24.19 -5.18
CA VAL A 31 -14.46 25.38 -4.38
C VAL A 31 -13.07 25.19 -3.73
N SER A 32 -12.81 24.00 -3.15
CA SER A 32 -11.51 23.69 -2.53
C SER A 32 -10.36 23.75 -3.55
N ARG A 33 -10.56 23.22 -4.75
CA ARG A 33 -9.57 23.31 -5.85
C ARG A 33 -9.34 24.75 -6.29
N ALA A 34 -10.39 25.51 -6.49
CA ALA A 34 -10.31 26.92 -6.88
C ALA A 34 -9.58 27.77 -5.83
N ALA A 35 -9.68 27.39 -4.54
CA ALA A 35 -8.98 28.04 -3.43
C ALA A 35 -7.52 27.52 -3.25
N GLY A 36 -7.01 26.68 -4.15
CA GLY A 36 -5.64 26.13 -4.07
C GLY A 36 -5.39 25.16 -2.91
N ARG A 37 -6.45 24.60 -2.30
CA ARG A 37 -6.37 23.71 -1.13
C ARG A 37 -6.32 22.23 -1.50
N GLY A 38 -5.54 21.86 -2.51
CA GLY A 38 -5.33 20.49 -2.97
C GLY A 38 -6.46 19.96 -3.88
N SER A 39 -6.56 18.62 -4.03
CA SER A 39 -7.51 17.97 -4.96
C SER A 39 -9.00 18.18 -4.61
N GLY A 40 -9.30 18.59 -3.38
CA GLY A 40 -10.66 18.77 -2.88
C GLY A 40 -11.42 17.47 -2.60
N SER A 41 -10.86 16.29 -2.92
CA SER A 41 -11.55 15.01 -2.79
C SER A 41 -12.00 14.72 -1.36
N VAL A 42 -11.12 14.93 -0.37
CA VAL A 42 -11.43 14.69 1.06
C VAL A 42 -12.51 15.67 1.55
N ILE A 43 -12.44 16.94 1.15
CA ILE A 43 -13.42 17.96 1.56
C ILE A 43 -14.79 17.63 0.95
N GLY A 44 -14.83 17.31 -0.34
CA GLY A 44 -16.05 16.92 -1.02
C GLY A 44 -16.74 15.72 -0.38
N GLY A 45 -15.96 14.67 -0.09
CA GLY A 45 -16.49 13.47 0.57
C GLY A 45 -16.96 13.73 2.01
N ARG A 46 -16.28 14.59 2.78
CA ARG A 46 -16.75 14.99 4.13
C ARG A 46 -18.09 15.72 4.08
N VAL A 47 -18.27 16.64 3.14
CA VAL A 47 -19.54 17.34 2.96
C VAL A 47 -20.63 16.37 2.56
N ALA A 48 -20.36 15.47 1.61
CA ALA A 48 -21.29 14.47 1.15
C ALA A 48 -21.75 13.52 2.29
N LEU A 49 -20.82 12.95 3.06
CA LEU A 49 -21.11 12.06 4.19
C LEU A 49 -21.82 12.79 5.35
N LYS A 50 -21.60 14.09 5.53
CA LYS A 50 -22.34 14.88 6.53
C LYS A 50 -23.81 15.07 6.15
N LEU A 51 -24.11 15.16 4.86
CA LEU A 51 -25.48 15.27 4.34
C LEU A 51 -26.17 13.90 4.29
N ASP A 52 -25.43 12.85 3.92
CA ASP A 52 -25.93 11.49 3.85
C ASP A 52 -24.90 10.51 4.42
N PRO A 53 -25.02 10.10 5.70
CA PRO A 53 -24.10 9.15 6.34
C PRO A 53 -24.06 7.78 5.68
N ASP A 54 -25.15 7.33 5.02
CA ASP A 54 -25.25 6.04 4.34
C ASP A 54 -24.81 6.11 2.86
N LEU A 55 -24.30 7.26 2.41
CA LEU A 55 -23.94 7.50 1.02
C LEU A 55 -22.90 6.49 0.50
N LEU A 56 -21.92 6.10 1.33
CA LEU A 56 -20.89 5.15 0.94
C LEU A 56 -21.51 3.79 0.55
N ARG A 57 -22.50 3.32 1.33
CA ARG A 57 -23.25 2.10 1.05
C ARG A 57 -24.01 2.21 -0.27
N SER A 58 -24.78 3.28 -0.44
CA SER A 58 -25.58 3.50 -1.66
C SER A 58 -24.73 3.59 -2.93
N LEU A 59 -23.52 4.18 -2.84
CA LEU A 59 -22.59 4.24 -3.98
C LEU A 59 -21.95 2.89 -4.31
N ALA A 60 -21.82 2.00 -3.33
CA ALA A 60 -21.21 0.70 -3.49
C ALA A 60 -22.18 -0.39 -4.02
N GLU A 61 -23.49 -0.22 -3.84
CA GLU A 61 -24.52 -1.25 -4.13
C GLU A 61 -24.47 -1.84 -5.54
N ASN A 62 -24.07 -1.05 -6.53
CA ASN A 62 -24.02 -1.48 -7.94
C ASN A 62 -22.62 -1.87 -8.41
N LEU A 63 -21.64 -1.96 -7.50
CA LEU A 63 -20.26 -2.25 -7.81
C LEU A 63 -19.81 -3.59 -7.24
N ASP A 64 -18.99 -4.29 -8.01
CA ASP A 64 -18.20 -5.38 -7.50
C ASP A 64 -17.00 -4.76 -6.72
N VAL A 65 -17.18 -4.51 -5.41
CA VAL A 65 -16.18 -3.82 -4.60
C VAL A 65 -15.07 -4.77 -4.16
N VAL A 66 -13.83 -4.30 -4.31
CA VAL A 66 -12.62 -4.91 -3.76
C VAL A 66 -11.94 -3.91 -2.85
N LEU A 67 -11.64 -4.31 -1.62
CA LEU A 67 -10.87 -3.51 -0.67
C LEU A 67 -9.42 -4.00 -0.62
N VAL A 68 -8.47 -3.06 -0.58
CA VAL A 68 -7.05 -3.33 -0.41
C VAL A 68 -6.57 -2.61 0.83
N SER A 69 -6.08 -3.36 1.83
CA SER A 69 -5.53 -2.78 3.06
C SER A 69 -4.20 -3.40 3.45
N ALA A 70 -3.31 -2.59 3.97
CA ALA A 70 -1.98 -2.95 4.44
C ALA A 70 -1.30 -1.73 5.06
N THR A 71 -0.21 -1.91 5.78
CA THR A 71 0.67 -0.79 6.13
C THR A 71 1.43 -0.30 4.89
N ASN A 72 2.05 -1.20 4.14
CA ASN A 72 2.82 -0.88 2.93
C ASN A 72 2.22 -1.57 1.69
N GLY A 73 2.41 -0.94 0.51
CA GLY A 73 1.99 -1.52 -0.77
C GLY A 73 0.54 -1.26 -1.20
N LYS A 74 -0.33 -0.68 -0.36
CA LYS A 74 -1.75 -0.40 -0.66
C LYS A 74 -1.97 0.25 -2.02
N THR A 75 -1.39 1.41 -2.25
CA THR A 75 -1.59 2.20 -3.48
C THR A 75 -1.09 1.46 -4.72
N THR A 76 0.06 0.81 -4.61
CA THR A 76 0.62 0.01 -5.70
C THR A 76 -0.31 -1.16 -6.05
N THR A 77 -0.70 -1.95 -5.05
CA THR A 77 -1.62 -3.09 -5.26
C THR A 77 -2.96 -2.65 -5.82
N THR A 78 -3.54 -1.56 -5.29
CA THR A 78 -4.79 -0.99 -5.81
C THR A 78 -4.66 -0.61 -7.28
N ARG A 79 -3.54 -0.02 -7.69
CA ARG A 79 -3.28 0.35 -9.08
C ARG A 79 -3.08 -0.86 -9.98
N LEU A 80 -2.26 -1.84 -9.56
CA LEU A 80 -2.07 -3.10 -10.28
C LEU A 80 -3.41 -3.83 -10.45
N LEU A 81 -4.21 -3.88 -9.39
CA LEU A 81 -5.52 -4.55 -9.41
C LEU A 81 -6.52 -3.84 -10.30
N ALA A 82 -6.54 -2.50 -10.28
CA ALA A 82 -7.39 -1.73 -11.18
C ALA A 82 -7.07 -2.04 -12.66
N GLU A 83 -5.78 -2.11 -13.02
CA GLU A 83 -5.37 -2.49 -14.38
C GLU A 83 -5.76 -3.95 -14.70
N ALA A 84 -5.53 -4.88 -13.78
CA ALA A 84 -5.89 -6.28 -13.98
C ALA A 84 -7.40 -6.46 -14.21
N LEU A 85 -8.26 -5.81 -13.40
CA LEU A 85 -9.72 -5.94 -13.50
C LEU A 85 -10.32 -5.20 -14.69
N ARG A 86 -9.61 -4.25 -15.31
CA ARG A 86 -10.03 -3.65 -16.61
C ARG A 86 -10.13 -4.67 -17.74
N ALA A 87 -9.53 -5.85 -17.58
CA ALA A 87 -9.77 -6.96 -18.51
C ALA A 87 -11.21 -7.50 -18.44
N ALA A 88 -11.90 -7.31 -17.31
CA ALA A 88 -13.25 -7.83 -17.07
C ALA A 88 -14.34 -6.72 -17.08
N GLY A 89 -13.95 -5.43 -17.09
CA GLY A 89 -14.89 -4.31 -17.18
C GLY A 89 -14.34 -2.97 -16.66
N PRO A 90 -15.14 -1.90 -16.74
CA PRO A 90 -14.75 -0.59 -16.27
C PRO A 90 -14.51 -0.55 -14.76
N VAL A 91 -13.49 0.21 -14.33
CA VAL A 91 -13.01 0.27 -12.94
C VAL A 91 -13.01 1.70 -12.42
N VAL A 92 -13.57 1.92 -11.24
CA VAL A 92 -13.36 3.11 -10.42
C VAL A 92 -12.40 2.80 -9.27
N SER A 93 -11.52 3.75 -8.94
CA SER A 93 -10.53 3.59 -7.86
C SER A 93 -10.18 4.92 -7.21
N ASN A 94 -9.79 4.89 -5.93
CA ASN A 94 -9.24 6.03 -5.20
C ASN A 94 -7.70 6.09 -5.28
N ALA A 95 -7.14 5.75 -6.43
CA ALA A 95 -5.70 5.57 -6.69
C ALA A 95 -4.77 6.77 -6.34
N LEU A 96 -5.32 7.90 -5.92
CA LEU A 96 -4.57 9.06 -5.43
C LEU A 96 -4.29 9.03 -3.92
N GLY A 97 -4.54 7.88 -3.25
CA GLY A 97 -4.20 7.66 -1.85
C GLY A 97 -5.17 8.28 -0.84
N ALA A 98 -6.36 8.73 -1.24
CA ALA A 98 -7.40 9.19 -0.32
C ALA A 98 -8.15 7.97 0.25
N ASN A 99 -7.52 7.25 1.21
CA ASN A 99 -7.91 5.94 1.70
C ASN A 99 -8.80 5.94 2.96
N MET A 100 -9.26 7.11 3.38
CA MET A 100 -10.25 7.26 4.46
C MET A 100 -11.68 7.37 3.88
N PRO A 101 -12.74 7.12 4.67
CA PRO A 101 -14.13 7.08 4.18
C PRO A 101 -14.54 8.27 3.29
N ALA A 102 -14.15 9.50 3.65
CA ALA A 102 -14.45 10.67 2.85
C ALA A 102 -13.80 10.64 1.44
N GLY A 103 -12.54 10.22 1.35
CA GLY A 103 -11.85 10.08 0.07
C GLY A 103 -12.45 8.96 -0.79
N ILE A 104 -12.78 7.84 -0.17
CA ILE A 104 -13.44 6.69 -0.80
C ILE A 104 -14.81 7.11 -1.36
N THR A 105 -15.65 7.77 -0.55
CA THR A 105 -16.95 8.27 -0.98
C THR A 105 -16.83 9.23 -2.18
N SER A 106 -15.83 10.12 -2.15
CA SER A 106 -15.59 11.04 -3.27
C SER A 106 -15.19 10.30 -4.55
N ALA A 107 -14.39 9.25 -4.46
CA ALA A 107 -14.01 8.43 -5.60
C ALA A 107 -15.22 7.67 -6.17
N LEU A 108 -16.01 7.02 -5.32
CA LEU A 108 -17.19 6.26 -5.74
C LEU A 108 -18.32 7.17 -6.28
N ALA A 109 -18.42 8.43 -5.82
CA ALA A 109 -19.33 9.41 -6.40
C ALA A 109 -19.01 9.77 -7.87
N GLY A 110 -17.84 9.35 -8.36
CA GLY A 110 -17.41 9.47 -9.76
C GLY A 110 -17.43 8.15 -10.53
N SER A 111 -18.07 7.09 -10.02
CA SER A 111 -18.02 5.74 -10.61
C SER A 111 -18.58 5.63 -12.03
N GLY A 112 -19.55 6.50 -12.42
CA GLY A 112 -20.15 6.44 -13.75
C GLY A 112 -20.72 5.07 -14.08
N ASP A 113 -20.22 4.46 -15.15
CA ASP A 113 -20.55 3.12 -15.64
C ASP A 113 -19.62 2.01 -15.12
N ALA A 114 -18.82 2.29 -14.07
CA ALA A 114 -17.90 1.32 -13.50
C ALA A 114 -18.65 0.07 -13.01
N ARG A 115 -18.08 -1.09 -13.35
CA ARG A 115 -18.50 -2.39 -12.81
C ARG A 115 -17.76 -2.69 -11.52
N PHE A 116 -16.47 -2.35 -11.45
CA PHE A 116 -15.61 -2.66 -10.31
C PHE A 116 -15.24 -1.40 -9.53
N GLY A 117 -15.31 -1.51 -8.19
CA GLY A 117 -14.74 -0.55 -7.26
C GLY A 117 -13.47 -1.11 -6.61
N VAL A 118 -12.29 -0.68 -7.06
CA VAL A 118 -11.00 -1.10 -6.47
C VAL A 118 -10.52 -0.04 -5.50
N ILE A 119 -10.66 -0.30 -4.21
CA ILE A 119 -10.58 0.71 -3.17
C ILE A 119 -9.44 0.44 -2.20
N GLU A 120 -8.49 1.37 -2.14
CA GLU A 120 -7.50 1.45 -1.07
C GLU A 120 -8.15 1.92 0.22
N VAL A 121 -7.92 1.19 1.32
CA VAL A 121 -8.48 1.51 2.65
C VAL A 121 -7.37 1.55 3.68
N ASP A 122 -7.34 2.62 4.47
CA ASP A 122 -6.48 2.72 5.65
C ASP A 122 -6.87 1.67 6.69
N GLU A 123 -5.88 1.09 7.37
CA GLU A 123 -6.02 -0.05 8.26
C GLU A 123 -7.07 0.15 9.37
N LYS A 124 -7.17 1.39 9.85
CA LYS A 124 -8.10 1.75 10.94
C LYS A 124 -9.56 1.74 10.50
N TYR A 125 -9.80 1.97 9.20
CA TYR A 125 -11.16 2.11 8.66
C TYR A 125 -11.67 0.86 7.95
N LEU A 126 -10.82 -0.16 7.77
CA LEU A 126 -11.14 -1.35 6.98
C LEU A 126 -12.46 -2.01 7.41
N ALA A 127 -12.64 -2.30 8.70
CA ALA A 127 -13.84 -2.96 9.22
C ALA A 127 -15.12 -2.16 8.94
N GLY A 128 -15.07 -0.84 9.14
CA GLY A 128 -16.20 0.06 8.85
C GLY A 128 -16.53 0.12 7.37
N VAL A 129 -15.50 0.32 6.53
CA VAL A 129 -15.68 0.38 5.07
C VAL A 129 -16.16 -0.97 4.52
N ALA A 130 -15.67 -2.10 5.02
CA ALA A 130 -16.12 -3.43 4.61
C ALA A 130 -17.62 -3.64 4.93
N ARG A 131 -18.05 -3.24 6.13
CA ARG A 131 -19.47 -3.30 6.51
C ARG A 131 -20.35 -2.41 5.61
N ASP A 132 -19.87 -1.20 5.29
CA ASP A 132 -20.65 -0.23 4.53
C ASP A 132 -20.67 -0.55 3.03
N THR A 133 -19.64 -1.16 2.46
CA THR A 133 -19.53 -1.46 1.03
C THR A 133 -19.86 -2.89 0.64
N ASN A 134 -19.99 -3.80 1.62
CA ASN A 134 -20.23 -5.24 1.41
C ASN A 134 -19.39 -5.81 0.25
N PRO A 135 -18.03 -5.79 0.36
CA PRO A 135 -17.15 -6.10 -0.75
C PRO A 135 -17.22 -7.57 -1.15
N LYS A 136 -16.94 -7.87 -2.43
CA LYS A 136 -16.79 -9.24 -2.91
C LYS A 136 -15.45 -9.86 -2.55
N ALA A 137 -14.41 -9.03 -2.47
CA ALA A 137 -13.08 -9.46 -2.07
C ALA A 137 -12.37 -8.42 -1.20
N ILE A 138 -11.46 -8.89 -0.33
CA ILE A 138 -10.61 -8.04 0.51
C ILE A 138 -9.18 -8.57 0.43
N ALA A 139 -8.24 -7.72 0.03
CA ALA A 139 -6.81 -8.03 0.04
C ALA A 139 -6.14 -7.48 1.30
N LEU A 140 -5.51 -8.36 2.08
CA LEU A 140 -4.75 -8.05 3.29
C LEU A 140 -3.29 -8.40 3.07
N LEU A 141 -2.40 -7.37 2.91
CA LEU A 141 -1.04 -7.60 2.43
C LEU A 141 -0.03 -7.73 3.57
N ASN A 142 0.03 -6.76 4.47
CA ASN A 142 0.96 -6.73 5.60
C ASN A 142 0.49 -5.79 6.70
N LEU A 143 0.95 -6.04 7.92
CA LEU A 143 0.81 -5.14 9.07
C LEU A 143 2.18 -4.91 9.70
N SER A 144 2.61 -3.65 9.73
CA SER A 144 3.83 -3.21 10.40
C SER A 144 3.62 -1.88 11.09
N ARG A 145 4.56 -1.47 11.95
CA ARG A 145 4.51 -0.17 12.60
C ARG A 145 4.55 0.96 11.57
N ASP A 146 3.64 1.92 11.71
CA ASP A 146 3.61 3.14 10.91
C ASP A 146 3.12 4.29 11.82
N GLN A 147 3.91 5.35 11.97
CA GLN A 147 3.57 6.54 12.77
C GLN A 147 3.08 6.19 14.20
N LEU A 148 3.98 5.71 15.06
CA LEU A 148 3.69 5.22 16.42
C LEU A 148 2.90 6.21 17.28
N ASP A 149 3.10 7.51 17.08
CA ASP A 149 2.36 8.57 17.75
C ASP A 149 0.88 8.68 17.35
N ARG A 150 0.45 8.00 16.29
CA ARG A 150 -0.92 8.03 15.76
C ARG A 150 -1.57 6.67 15.62
N SER A 151 -0.77 5.61 15.62
CA SER A 151 -1.24 4.26 15.35
C SER A 151 -1.33 3.46 16.63
N SER A 152 -2.38 2.66 16.72
CA SER A 152 -2.44 1.57 17.69
C SER A 152 -1.30 0.58 17.39
N GLU A 153 -0.86 -0.17 18.40
CA GLU A 153 0.04 -1.30 18.18
C GLU A 153 -0.46 -2.20 17.04
N THR A 154 0.46 -2.77 16.26
CA THR A 154 0.13 -3.63 15.12
C THR A 154 -0.81 -4.78 15.48
N ARG A 155 -0.62 -5.36 16.69
CA ARG A 155 -1.52 -6.38 17.23
C ARG A 155 -2.95 -5.87 17.40
N MET A 156 -3.15 -4.65 17.89
CA MET A 156 -4.49 -4.07 18.04
C MET A 156 -5.17 -3.82 16.70
N LEU A 157 -4.41 -3.49 15.67
CA LEU A 157 -4.93 -3.37 14.30
C LEU A 157 -5.36 -4.73 13.77
N ALA A 158 -4.54 -5.76 13.95
CA ALA A 158 -4.87 -7.14 13.58
C ALA A 158 -6.12 -7.63 14.32
N GLU A 159 -6.29 -7.27 15.60
CA GLU A 159 -7.48 -7.61 16.41
C GLU A 159 -8.73 -6.93 15.85
N LYS A 160 -8.67 -5.63 15.53
CA LYS A 160 -9.77 -4.90 14.88
C LYS A 160 -10.17 -5.50 13.54
N TRP A 161 -9.20 -5.94 12.75
CA TRP A 161 -9.46 -6.65 11.49
C TRP A 161 -10.14 -7.99 11.76
N ARG A 162 -9.61 -8.78 12.72
CA ARG A 162 -10.15 -10.07 13.11
C ARG A 162 -11.62 -9.98 13.54
N GLU A 163 -11.93 -9.04 14.41
CA GLU A 163 -13.29 -8.80 14.88
C GLU A 163 -14.19 -8.27 13.77
N GLY A 164 -13.74 -7.23 13.08
CA GLY A 164 -14.54 -6.53 12.10
C GLY A 164 -14.80 -7.28 10.80
N LEU A 165 -13.96 -8.29 10.47
CA LEU A 165 -14.12 -9.11 9.27
C LEU A 165 -14.66 -10.50 9.54
N SER A 166 -14.85 -10.92 10.80
CA SER A 166 -15.27 -12.28 11.17
C SER A 166 -16.59 -12.74 10.53
N GLY A 167 -17.51 -11.81 10.28
CA GLY A 167 -18.81 -12.07 9.65
C GLY A 167 -18.88 -11.76 8.15
N THR A 168 -17.76 -11.39 7.53
CA THR A 168 -17.77 -11.01 6.11
C THR A 168 -18.07 -12.20 5.19
N GLU A 169 -18.87 -11.96 4.15
CA GLU A 169 -19.09 -12.93 3.05
C GLU A 169 -18.05 -12.78 1.94
N ALA A 170 -17.20 -11.73 2.01
CA ALA A 170 -16.13 -11.50 1.05
C ALA A 170 -15.13 -12.65 1.04
N VAL A 171 -14.52 -12.90 -0.11
CA VAL A 171 -13.30 -13.72 -0.20
C VAL A 171 -12.13 -12.86 0.29
N VAL A 172 -11.46 -13.30 1.35
CA VAL A 172 -10.31 -12.60 1.90
C VAL A 172 -9.04 -13.20 1.30
N ILE A 173 -8.26 -12.38 0.61
CA ILE A 173 -6.95 -12.75 0.07
C ILE A 173 -5.91 -12.21 1.05
N ALA A 174 -5.22 -13.11 1.74
CA ALA A 174 -4.38 -12.75 2.87
C ALA A 174 -2.96 -13.30 2.72
N ASN A 175 -1.96 -12.48 3.08
CA ASN A 175 -0.57 -12.90 3.08
C ASN A 175 -0.33 -13.93 4.19
N ALA A 176 0.00 -15.16 3.79
CA ALA A 176 0.31 -16.28 4.70
C ALA A 176 1.64 -16.08 5.46
N ASP A 177 2.53 -15.23 4.96
CA ASP A 177 3.85 -15.03 5.54
C ASP A 177 3.85 -14.00 6.67
N ASP A 178 2.77 -13.23 6.81
CA ASP A 178 2.57 -12.25 7.89
C ASP A 178 1.69 -12.85 9.00
N PRO A 179 2.24 -13.14 10.21
CA PRO A 179 1.46 -13.72 11.31
C PRO A 179 0.30 -12.84 11.79
N LEU A 180 0.44 -11.50 11.72
CA LEU A 180 -0.61 -10.57 12.13
C LEU A 180 -1.78 -10.61 11.15
N VAL A 181 -1.48 -10.59 9.84
CA VAL A 181 -2.46 -10.73 8.76
C VAL A 181 -3.13 -12.10 8.82
N THR A 182 -2.34 -13.16 8.99
CA THR A 182 -2.86 -14.53 9.12
C THR A 182 -3.81 -14.66 10.30
N TRP A 183 -3.44 -14.11 11.46
CA TRP A 183 -4.29 -14.15 12.65
C TRP A 183 -5.60 -13.39 12.44
N ALA A 184 -5.54 -12.23 11.83
CA ALA A 184 -6.73 -11.46 11.50
C ALA A 184 -7.65 -12.22 10.53
N ALA A 185 -7.11 -12.73 9.43
CA ALA A 185 -7.86 -13.39 8.37
C ALA A 185 -8.40 -14.77 8.79
N SER A 186 -7.77 -15.46 9.76
CA SER A 186 -8.21 -16.80 10.19
C SER A 186 -9.59 -16.84 10.86
N SER A 187 -10.20 -15.67 11.17
CA SER A 187 -11.61 -15.59 11.59
C SER A 187 -12.61 -15.51 10.45
N CYS A 188 -12.16 -15.32 9.22
CA CYS A 188 -13.00 -15.16 8.04
C CYS A 188 -13.41 -16.54 7.48
N ARG A 189 -14.60 -16.58 6.85
CA ARG A 189 -15.16 -17.83 6.32
C ARG A 189 -14.47 -18.34 5.06
N LYS A 190 -14.00 -17.43 4.18
CA LYS A 190 -13.42 -17.73 2.88
C LYS A 190 -12.09 -17.02 2.76
N VAL A 191 -10.99 -17.76 2.89
CA VAL A 191 -9.64 -17.19 2.82
C VAL A 191 -8.84 -17.88 1.72
N ILE A 192 -8.22 -17.08 0.87
CA ILE A 192 -7.19 -17.49 -0.08
C ILE A 192 -5.84 -17.02 0.47
N TRP A 193 -4.98 -17.97 0.83
CA TRP A 193 -3.67 -17.71 1.37
C TRP A 193 -2.65 -17.50 0.25
N VAL A 194 -1.84 -16.45 0.37
CA VAL A 194 -0.81 -16.07 -0.61
C VAL A 194 0.55 -16.04 0.08
N ALA A 195 1.50 -16.84 -0.38
CA ALA A 195 2.90 -16.74 0.02
C ALA A 195 3.55 -15.62 -0.79
N ALA A 196 3.45 -14.38 -0.31
CA ALA A 196 3.97 -13.19 -0.96
C ALA A 196 5.31 -12.70 -0.37
N GLY A 197 5.77 -13.35 0.70
CA GLY A 197 6.93 -12.98 1.49
C GLY A 197 6.63 -11.91 2.54
N GLN A 198 7.49 -11.84 3.55
CA GLN A 198 7.53 -10.78 4.56
C GLN A 198 9.01 -10.44 4.80
N ALA A 199 9.48 -9.33 4.23
CA ALA A 199 10.87 -8.91 4.40
C ALA A 199 11.13 -8.39 5.82
N TYR A 200 10.24 -7.54 6.35
CA TYR A 200 10.35 -7.00 7.71
C TYR A 200 9.54 -7.86 8.68
N ARG A 201 10.24 -8.49 9.65
CA ARG A 201 9.68 -9.50 10.56
C ARG A 201 9.59 -9.04 12.01
N GLU A 202 10.21 -7.90 12.35
CA GLU A 202 10.39 -7.43 13.72
C GLU A 202 9.06 -7.10 14.43
N ASP A 203 8.05 -6.65 13.69
CA ASP A 203 6.74 -6.31 14.26
C ASP A 203 5.88 -7.53 14.60
N ALA A 204 6.30 -8.73 14.21
CA ALA A 204 5.59 -9.98 14.45
C ALA A 204 6.48 -11.03 15.15
N TRP A 205 7.38 -10.60 16.04
CA TRP A 205 8.22 -11.47 16.85
C TRP A 205 7.42 -12.19 17.95
N SER A 206 6.32 -11.60 18.41
CA SER A 206 5.39 -12.22 19.37
C SER A 206 4.13 -12.73 18.70
N CYS A 207 3.61 -13.84 19.18
CA CYS A 207 2.39 -14.45 18.66
C CYS A 207 1.17 -13.55 18.91
N PRO A 208 0.42 -13.17 17.89
CA PRO A 208 -0.76 -12.32 18.06
C PRO A 208 -1.87 -13.02 18.86
N ALA A 209 -1.90 -14.36 18.88
CA ALA A 209 -2.92 -15.12 19.58
C ALA A 209 -2.63 -15.26 21.09
N CYS A 210 -1.38 -15.50 21.50
CA CYS A 210 -1.07 -15.81 22.89
C CYS A 210 0.08 -15.01 23.51
N GLY A 211 0.79 -14.17 22.73
CA GLY A 211 1.94 -13.40 23.20
C GLY A 211 3.26 -14.17 23.27
N GLY A 212 3.27 -15.48 23.00
CA GLY A 212 4.51 -16.29 22.99
C GLY A 212 5.47 -15.88 21.87
N VAL A 213 6.75 -16.24 22.00
CA VAL A 213 7.77 -15.94 21.00
C VAL A 213 7.56 -16.81 19.74
N MET A 214 7.53 -16.18 18.58
CA MET A 214 7.41 -16.85 17.29
C MET A 214 8.73 -17.51 16.87
N GLN A 215 8.66 -18.72 16.32
CA GLN A 215 9.78 -19.36 15.65
C GLN A 215 9.62 -19.27 14.13
N ARG A 216 10.74 -19.07 13.42
CA ARG A 216 10.74 -18.83 11.96
C ARG A 216 11.86 -19.61 11.28
N PRO A 217 11.72 -20.94 11.19
CA PRO A 217 12.66 -21.75 10.41
C PRO A 217 12.41 -21.49 8.92
N ASP A 218 13.43 -21.04 8.21
CA ASP A 218 13.40 -20.74 6.77
C ASP A 218 12.23 -19.78 6.40
N GLU A 219 11.33 -20.22 5.54
CA GLU A 219 10.15 -19.48 5.10
C GLU A 219 8.90 -19.78 5.93
N GLU A 220 9.00 -20.71 6.89
CA GLU A 220 7.90 -21.08 7.78
C GLU A 220 7.89 -20.23 9.06
N TRP A 221 6.76 -20.21 9.75
CA TRP A 221 6.66 -19.66 11.09
C TRP A 221 5.60 -20.37 11.92
N PHE A 222 5.84 -20.47 13.22
CA PHE A 222 4.89 -21.02 14.17
C PHE A 222 5.14 -20.52 15.60
N CYS A 223 4.10 -20.60 16.40
CA CYS A 223 4.17 -20.36 17.84
C CYS A 223 4.24 -21.69 18.60
N PRO A 224 5.33 -22.00 19.29
CA PRO A 224 5.45 -23.26 20.07
C PRO A 224 4.50 -23.29 21.26
N SER A 225 4.05 -22.12 21.78
CA SER A 225 3.19 -22.03 22.97
C SER A 225 1.73 -22.38 22.68
N CYS A 226 1.17 -22.03 21.51
CA CYS A 226 -0.25 -22.25 21.19
C CYS A 226 -0.49 -23.01 19.90
N GLY A 227 0.55 -23.37 19.15
CA GLY A 227 0.44 -24.09 17.88
C GLY A 227 -0.01 -23.23 16.68
N PHE A 228 -0.24 -21.92 16.86
CA PHE A 228 -0.54 -21.03 15.73
C PHE A 228 0.61 -21.02 14.74
N ARG A 229 0.30 -21.25 13.45
CA ARG A 229 1.31 -21.47 12.42
C ARG A 229 0.89 -20.92 11.06
N ARG A 230 1.86 -20.80 10.18
CA ARG A 230 1.68 -20.45 8.78
C ARG A 230 0.70 -21.40 8.10
N PRO A 231 -0.37 -20.88 7.47
CA PRO A 231 -1.26 -21.71 6.67
C PRO A 231 -0.60 -22.13 5.35
N GLN A 232 -1.06 -23.25 4.78
CA GLN A 232 -0.63 -23.66 3.46
C GLN A 232 -1.11 -22.63 2.42
N PRO A 233 -0.21 -22.03 1.63
CA PRO A 233 -0.59 -21.05 0.64
C PRO A 233 -1.26 -21.71 -0.57
N HIS A 234 -2.26 -21.02 -1.13
CA HIS A 234 -2.89 -21.39 -2.40
C HIS A 234 -2.13 -20.77 -3.58
N TRP A 235 -1.57 -19.60 -3.38
CA TRP A 235 -0.76 -18.86 -4.34
C TRP A 235 0.62 -18.57 -3.76
N ALA A 236 1.65 -18.56 -4.59
CA ALA A 236 3.01 -18.29 -4.12
C ALA A 236 3.79 -17.41 -5.10
N LEU A 237 4.67 -16.56 -4.54
CA LEU A 237 5.73 -15.90 -5.29
C LEU A 237 6.98 -16.77 -5.25
N GLN A 238 7.44 -17.26 -6.40
CA GLN A 238 8.69 -18.02 -6.55
C GLN A 238 9.61 -17.31 -7.54
N GLY A 239 10.66 -16.69 -7.04
CA GLY A 239 11.52 -15.82 -7.87
C GLY A 239 10.72 -14.69 -8.50
N GLU A 240 10.63 -14.68 -9.83
CA GLU A 240 9.84 -13.75 -10.63
C GLU A 240 8.58 -14.39 -11.22
N PHE A 241 8.05 -15.43 -10.58
CA PHE A 241 6.87 -16.15 -11.03
C PHE A 241 5.78 -16.13 -9.95
N VAL A 242 4.54 -15.93 -10.37
CA VAL A 242 3.35 -16.27 -9.60
C VAL A 242 3.03 -17.73 -9.85
N VAL A 243 2.97 -18.53 -8.81
CA VAL A 243 2.48 -19.92 -8.88
C VAL A 243 1.03 -19.96 -8.43
N ASP A 244 0.15 -20.44 -9.30
CA ASP A 244 -1.28 -20.54 -9.04
C ASP A 244 -1.66 -21.80 -8.22
N PRO A 245 -2.94 -21.97 -7.81
CA PRO A 245 -3.37 -23.14 -7.04
C PRO A 245 -3.23 -24.49 -7.77
N GLN A 246 -3.05 -24.48 -9.10
CA GLN A 246 -2.78 -25.66 -9.91
C GLN A 246 -1.29 -25.96 -10.05
N GLY A 247 -0.43 -25.13 -9.43
CA GLY A 247 1.03 -25.26 -9.52
C GLY A 247 1.62 -24.69 -10.81
N THR A 248 0.85 -23.95 -11.60
CA THR A 248 1.32 -23.35 -12.85
C THR A 248 2.09 -22.05 -12.57
N PRO A 249 3.34 -21.93 -13.02
CA PRO A 249 4.12 -20.71 -12.87
C PRO A 249 3.80 -19.70 -13.99
N TRP A 250 3.49 -18.47 -13.60
CA TRP A 250 3.20 -17.34 -14.50
C TRP A 250 4.26 -16.27 -14.33
N PRO A 251 5.01 -15.86 -15.37
CA PRO A 251 6.09 -14.87 -15.24
C PRO A 251 5.52 -13.48 -14.93
N ILE A 252 6.19 -12.79 -14.01
CA ILE A 252 5.91 -11.40 -13.66
C ILE A 252 6.87 -10.49 -14.42
N ARG A 253 6.32 -9.53 -15.20
CA ARG A 253 7.09 -8.56 -15.99
C ARG A 253 6.64 -7.15 -15.63
N LEU A 254 6.98 -6.71 -14.40
CA LEU A 254 6.64 -5.36 -13.98
C LEU A 254 7.73 -4.36 -14.37
N GLN A 255 7.31 -3.14 -14.68
CA GLN A 255 8.21 -2.00 -14.77
C GLN A 255 8.56 -1.40 -13.39
N LEU A 256 7.80 -1.77 -12.36
CA LEU A 256 8.04 -1.39 -10.97
C LEU A 256 9.11 -2.31 -10.36
N PRO A 257 10.23 -1.77 -9.85
CA PRO A 257 11.32 -2.57 -9.32
C PRO A 257 11.02 -3.11 -7.93
N GLY A 258 11.77 -4.14 -7.55
CA GLY A 258 11.84 -4.67 -6.19
C GLY A 258 10.87 -5.79 -5.87
N ARG A 259 11.28 -6.63 -4.91
CA ARG A 259 10.55 -7.83 -4.48
C ARG A 259 9.16 -7.49 -3.92
N ALA A 260 9.01 -6.35 -3.22
CA ALA A 260 7.71 -5.90 -2.72
C ALA A 260 6.67 -5.74 -3.83
N ASN A 261 7.07 -5.28 -5.02
CA ASN A 261 6.16 -5.15 -6.15
C ASN A 261 5.80 -6.51 -6.78
N LEU A 262 6.72 -7.47 -6.79
CA LEU A 262 6.41 -8.86 -7.16
C LEU A 262 5.40 -9.48 -6.18
N SER A 263 5.55 -9.23 -4.88
CA SER A 263 4.60 -9.65 -3.83
C SER A 263 3.22 -9.01 -4.04
N ASN A 264 3.18 -7.72 -4.34
CA ASN A 264 1.95 -7.00 -4.66
C ASN A 264 1.26 -7.57 -5.90
N ALA A 265 2.02 -7.92 -6.96
CA ALA A 265 1.49 -8.54 -8.18
C ALA A 265 0.94 -9.95 -7.91
N THR A 266 1.61 -10.74 -7.07
CA THR A 266 1.15 -12.08 -6.69
C THR A 266 -0.20 -11.99 -5.97
N SER A 267 -0.33 -11.12 -4.99
CA SER A 267 -1.59 -10.88 -4.28
C SER A 267 -2.66 -10.35 -5.25
N THR A 268 -2.29 -9.47 -6.17
CA THR A 268 -3.19 -8.93 -7.20
C THR A 268 -3.72 -10.02 -8.12
N ALA A 269 -2.87 -10.95 -8.60
CA ALA A 269 -3.28 -12.07 -9.45
C ALA A 269 -4.28 -12.98 -8.72
N ALA A 270 -4.04 -13.27 -7.44
CA ALA A 270 -4.96 -14.03 -6.60
C ALA A 270 -6.32 -13.32 -6.44
N VAL A 271 -6.34 -12.00 -6.23
CA VAL A 271 -7.60 -11.22 -6.18
C VAL A 271 -8.32 -11.23 -7.52
N ALA A 272 -7.60 -10.98 -8.62
CA ALA A 272 -8.18 -10.91 -9.96
C ALA A 272 -8.84 -12.24 -10.38
N SER A 273 -8.30 -13.38 -9.92
CA SER A 273 -8.85 -14.71 -10.18
C SER A 273 -10.25 -14.90 -9.56
N VAL A 274 -10.55 -14.24 -8.44
CA VAL A 274 -11.90 -14.26 -7.81
C VAL A 274 -12.96 -13.69 -8.73
N PHE A 275 -12.57 -12.79 -9.64
CA PHE A 275 -13.44 -12.14 -10.62
C PHE A 275 -13.33 -12.79 -12.02
N GLY A 276 -12.73 -13.98 -12.10
CA GLY A 276 -12.62 -14.75 -13.35
C GLY A 276 -11.55 -14.23 -14.32
N VAL A 277 -10.67 -13.31 -13.89
CA VAL A 277 -9.55 -12.87 -14.72
C VAL A 277 -8.42 -13.89 -14.62
N HIS A 278 -8.04 -14.44 -15.79
CA HIS A 278 -6.97 -15.43 -15.87
C HIS A 278 -5.63 -14.83 -15.43
N PRO A 279 -4.76 -15.57 -14.68
CA PRO A 279 -3.50 -15.04 -14.15
C PRO A 279 -2.61 -14.38 -15.21
N GLN A 280 -2.45 -15.02 -16.37
CA GLN A 280 -1.68 -14.46 -17.49
C GLN A 280 -2.22 -13.09 -17.93
N THR A 281 -3.53 -12.97 -18.09
CA THR A 281 -4.17 -11.70 -18.49
C THR A 281 -3.98 -10.62 -17.43
N ALA A 282 -4.16 -10.99 -16.15
CA ALA A 282 -3.95 -10.06 -15.03
C ALA A 282 -2.50 -9.53 -15.02
N LEU A 283 -1.50 -10.41 -15.12
CA LEU A 283 -0.09 -10.05 -15.12
C LEU A 283 0.27 -9.19 -16.34
N GLN A 284 -0.19 -9.54 -17.55
CA GLN A 284 0.02 -8.71 -18.75
C GLN A 284 -0.54 -7.30 -18.61
N ARG A 285 -1.72 -7.17 -18.00
CA ARG A 285 -2.29 -5.84 -17.72
C ARG A 285 -1.45 -5.04 -16.72
N MET A 286 -0.90 -5.68 -15.71
CA MET A 286 -0.04 -5.03 -14.71
C MET A 286 1.27 -4.49 -15.32
N GLU A 287 1.79 -5.05 -16.43
CA GLU A 287 2.99 -4.57 -17.14
C GLU A 287 2.86 -3.11 -17.60
N SER A 288 1.65 -2.61 -17.81
CA SER A 288 1.41 -1.22 -18.20
C SER A 288 1.63 -0.20 -17.09
N VAL A 289 1.78 -0.64 -15.82
CA VAL A 289 1.97 0.25 -14.68
C VAL A 289 3.44 0.66 -14.55
N GLN A 290 3.77 1.86 -15.03
CA GLN A 290 5.14 2.37 -15.08
C GLN A 290 5.58 3.10 -13.81
N ALA A 291 4.65 3.76 -13.13
CA ALA A 291 4.95 4.54 -11.94
C ALA A 291 3.75 4.56 -10.99
N VAL A 292 4.02 4.62 -9.70
CA VAL A 292 3.01 4.90 -8.68
C VAL A 292 3.32 6.28 -8.14
N ALA A 293 2.49 7.26 -8.51
CA ALA A 293 2.69 8.66 -8.18
C ALA A 293 3.00 8.85 -6.67
N GLY A 294 4.08 9.58 -6.38
CA GLY A 294 4.50 9.90 -5.03
C GLY A 294 5.22 8.78 -4.28
N ARG A 295 5.69 7.71 -4.96
CA ARG A 295 6.46 6.63 -4.30
C ARG A 295 7.78 6.30 -4.98
N TYR A 296 7.85 6.48 -6.28
CA TYR A 296 9.01 6.18 -7.10
C TYR A 296 9.02 7.11 -8.30
N GLU A 297 10.11 7.82 -8.50
CA GLU A 297 10.29 8.75 -9.61
C GLU A 297 11.78 8.91 -9.94
N SER A 298 12.15 8.90 -11.23
CA SER A 298 13.48 9.28 -11.66
C SER A 298 13.42 10.69 -12.25
N VAL A 299 14.32 11.55 -11.79
CA VAL A 299 14.44 12.96 -12.23
C VAL A 299 15.87 13.28 -12.58
N LEU A 300 16.08 14.32 -13.36
CA LEU A 300 17.42 14.87 -13.64
C LEU A 300 17.66 16.07 -12.73
N VAL A 301 18.78 16.08 -12.00
CA VAL A 301 19.27 17.20 -11.19
C VAL A 301 20.69 17.51 -11.67
N ASP A 302 20.91 18.70 -12.19
CA ASP A 302 22.19 19.12 -12.76
C ASP A 302 22.79 18.10 -13.75
N GLY A 303 21.91 17.51 -14.58
CA GLY A 303 22.28 16.53 -15.60
C GLY A 303 22.52 15.11 -15.07
N ARG A 304 22.33 14.85 -13.79
CA ARG A 304 22.47 13.52 -13.16
C ARG A 304 21.12 12.90 -12.85
N GLU A 305 20.99 11.60 -13.07
CA GLU A 305 19.81 10.84 -12.68
C GLU A 305 19.76 10.69 -11.17
N VAL A 306 18.67 11.15 -10.57
CA VAL A 306 18.32 10.95 -9.16
C VAL A 306 17.04 10.15 -9.09
N ARG A 307 17.10 8.98 -8.46
CA ARG A 307 15.94 8.12 -8.22
C ARG A 307 15.37 8.43 -6.84
N LEU A 308 14.18 9.01 -6.82
CA LEU A 308 13.46 9.33 -5.58
C LEU A 308 12.69 8.10 -5.10
N LEU A 309 12.90 7.69 -3.85
CA LEU A 309 12.30 6.53 -3.21
C LEU A 309 11.59 6.97 -1.93
N LEU A 310 10.31 6.65 -1.82
CA LEU A 310 9.53 6.92 -0.60
C LEU A 310 9.63 5.74 0.37
N ALA A 311 10.12 6.00 1.58
CA ALA A 311 10.15 5.04 2.70
C ALA A 311 9.62 5.70 3.98
N LYS A 312 8.46 5.27 4.48
CA LYS A 312 7.78 5.91 5.61
C LYS A 312 8.15 5.33 6.97
N ASN A 313 8.47 4.06 7.01
CA ASN A 313 8.64 3.25 8.21
C ASN A 313 9.76 2.21 8.01
N PRO A 314 10.26 1.52 9.05
CA PRO A 314 11.36 0.58 8.94
C PRO A 314 11.20 -0.47 7.85
N ALA A 315 9.98 -1.02 7.68
CA ALA A 315 9.70 -1.99 6.62
C ALA A 315 9.90 -1.40 5.22
N GLY A 316 9.45 -0.15 4.99
CA GLY A 316 9.66 0.56 3.72
C GLY A 316 11.15 0.89 3.47
N TRP A 317 11.91 1.22 4.51
CA TRP A 317 13.35 1.45 4.41
C TRP A 317 14.08 0.17 4.02
N LEU A 318 13.75 -0.96 4.65
CA LEU A 318 14.33 -2.25 4.30
C LEU A 318 14.10 -2.61 2.82
N GLU A 319 12.88 -2.40 2.32
CA GLU A 319 12.56 -2.63 0.90
C GLU A 319 13.35 -1.69 -0.03
N THR A 320 13.52 -0.42 0.33
CA THR A 320 14.33 0.50 -0.47
C THR A 320 15.81 0.13 -0.46
N PHE A 321 16.35 -0.36 0.65
CA PHE A 321 17.73 -0.83 0.70
C PHE A 321 17.97 -2.02 -0.23
N THR A 322 17.02 -2.94 -0.39
CA THR A 322 17.17 -4.06 -1.33
C THR A 322 17.28 -3.60 -2.80
N LEU A 323 16.83 -2.40 -3.12
CA LEU A 323 16.98 -1.81 -4.46
C LEU A 323 18.35 -1.22 -4.71
N ILE A 324 19.10 -0.88 -3.66
CA ILE A 324 20.42 -0.23 -3.76
C ILE A 324 21.58 -1.21 -3.48
N ASP A 325 21.32 -2.35 -2.85
CA ASP A 325 22.35 -3.37 -2.50
C ASP A 325 23.10 -3.95 -3.72
N GLN A 326 22.66 -3.68 -4.95
CA GLN A 326 23.21 -4.26 -6.16
C GLN A 326 24.48 -3.58 -6.69
N ALA A 327 24.82 -2.36 -6.21
CA ALA A 327 26.06 -1.64 -6.53
C ALA A 327 26.25 -0.48 -5.53
N PRO A 328 27.50 -0.08 -5.20
CA PRO A 328 27.77 1.03 -4.30
C PRO A 328 27.39 2.39 -4.96
N ALA A 329 26.09 2.64 -5.06
CA ALA A 329 25.54 3.91 -5.54
C ALA A 329 25.60 4.98 -4.44
N PRO A 330 25.77 6.26 -4.77
CA PRO A 330 25.58 7.35 -3.83
C PRO A 330 24.13 7.39 -3.31
N VAL A 331 23.97 7.58 -2.01
CA VAL A 331 22.68 7.57 -1.33
C VAL A 331 22.42 8.90 -0.64
N VAL A 332 21.28 9.51 -0.91
CA VAL A 332 20.80 10.68 -0.18
C VAL A 332 19.67 10.24 0.75
N LEU A 333 19.79 10.52 2.03
CA LEU A 333 18.79 10.23 3.04
C LEU A 333 18.13 11.54 3.51
N SER A 334 16.81 11.63 3.43
CA SER A 334 16.07 12.82 3.84
C SER A 334 14.91 12.48 4.77
N VAL A 335 14.92 13.01 5.99
CA VAL A 335 13.89 12.75 6.99
C VAL A 335 13.35 14.04 7.58
N ASN A 336 12.03 14.17 7.58
CA ASN A 336 11.27 15.20 8.26
C ASN A 336 10.41 14.57 9.37
N ALA A 337 9.94 15.40 10.31
CA ALA A 337 8.98 15.02 11.35
C ALA A 337 7.83 16.04 11.39
N LEU A 338 7.23 16.27 10.24
CA LEU A 338 6.06 17.14 10.12
C LEU A 338 4.79 16.36 10.44
N SER A 339 3.69 17.09 10.61
CA SER A 339 2.39 16.52 10.97
C SER A 339 1.95 15.33 10.11
N ALA A 340 2.32 15.27 8.83
CA ALA A 340 1.99 14.17 7.95
C ALA A 340 2.93 12.94 8.07
N ASP A 341 4.15 13.12 8.63
CA ASP A 341 5.11 12.03 8.84
C ASP A 341 4.94 11.33 10.19
N GLY A 342 4.27 11.98 11.13
CA GLY A 342 4.40 11.71 12.57
C GLY A 342 5.56 12.48 13.20
N THR A 343 5.44 12.79 14.47
CA THR A 343 6.46 13.57 15.22
C THR A 343 7.49 12.69 15.90
N ASP A 344 7.15 11.41 16.10
CA ASP A 344 8.05 10.42 16.67
C ASP A 344 9.03 9.90 15.61
N THR A 345 10.31 10.08 15.85
CA THR A 345 11.42 9.62 15.00
C THR A 345 12.18 8.42 15.59
N SER A 346 11.69 7.83 16.69
CA SER A 346 12.33 6.66 17.32
C SER A 346 12.47 5.46 16.39
N TRP A 347 11.57 5.34 15.41
CA TRP A 347 11.63 4.30 14.37
C TRP A 347 12.93 4.31 13.55
N LEU A 348 13.70 5.42 13.55
CA LEU A 348 15.02 5.46 12.90
C LEU A 348 15.99 4.44 13.52
N TRP A 349 15.79 4.03 14.77
CA TRP A 349 16.60 3.03 15.43
C TRP A 349 16.27 1.59 15.01
N ASP A 350 15.12 1.37 14.38
CA ASP A 350 14.70 0.07 13.86
C ASP A 350 15.13 -0.15 12.39
N VAL A 351 15.78 0.84 11.77
CA VAL A 351 16.28 0.77 10.40
C VAL A 351 17.72 0.24 10.39
N ASP A 352 17.99 -0.75 9.57
CA ASP A 352 19.30 -1.38 9.38
C ASP A 352 20.18 -0.53 8.45
N TYR A 353 20.68 0.60 8.98
CA TYR A 353 21.59 1.49 8.23
C TYR A 353 22.99 0.90 8.03
N GLU A 354 23.37 -0.13 8.75
CA GLU A 354 24.61 -0.87 8.62
C GLU A 354 24.82 -1.38 7.17
N ARG A 355 23.75 -1.57 6.43
CA ARG A 355 23.75 -1.90 4.98
C ARG A 355 24.34 -0.80 4.10
N LEU A 356 24.42 0.42 4.59
CA LEU A 356 24.99 1.55 3.87
C LEU A 356 26.52 1.70 4.09
N VAL A 357 27.14 0.84 4.86
CA VAL A 357 28.60 0.86 5.04
C VAL A 357 29.27 0.66 3.68
N GLY A 358 30.16 1.60 3.33
CA GLY A 358 30.85 1.61 2.03
C GLY A 358 30.14 2.38 0.91
N HIS A 359 28.91 2.85 1.13
CA HIS A 359 28.23 3.78 0.22
C HIS A 359 28.63 5.23 0.52
N PRO A 360 28.74 6.11 -0.50
CA PRO A 360 28.77 7.55 -0.31
C PRO A 360 27.37 8.00 0.17
N VAL A 361 27.26 8.43 1.44
CA VAL A 361 25.97 8.80 2.05
C VAL A 361 25.90 10.30 2.31
N PHE A 362 24.80 10.91 1.90
CA PHE A 362 24.47 12.31 2.13
C PHE A 362 23.20 12.41 2.95
N VAL A 363 23.18 13.31 3.95
CA VAL A 363 22.08 13.44 4.90
C VAL A 363 21.49 14.83 4.84
N MET A 364 20.17 14.92 4.68
CA MET A 364 19.44 16.18 4.64
C MET A 364 18.06 16.09 5.30
N GLY A 365 17.27 17.14 5.20
CA GLY A 365 15.93 17.23 5.78
C GLY A 365 15.91 17.85 7.18
N GLN A 366 14.71 18.02 7.73
CA GLN A 366 14.51 18.67 9.03
C GLN A 366 15.19 17.90 10.18
N ARG A 367 15.19 16.56 10.10
CA ARG A 367 15.72 15.66 11.14
C ARG A 367 17.11 15.10 10.77
N LYS A 368 17.88 15.84 9.96
CA LYS A 368 19.21 15.42 9.51
C LYS A 368 20.19 15.10 10.65
N LEU A 369 20.06 15.77 11.80
CA LEU A 369 20.95 15.52 12.95
C LEU A 369 20.61 14.23 13.69
N ASP A 370 19.31 13.89 13.84
CA ASP A 370 18.90 12.59 14.42
C ASP A 370 19.36 11.44 13.55
N LEU A 371 19.22 11.59 12.22
CA LEU A 371 19.69 10.62 11.27
C LEU A 371 21.22 10.49 11.27
N ALA A 372 21.95 11.62 11.40
CA ALA A 372 23.41 11.63 11.50
C ALA A 372 23.89 10.82 12.73
N VAL A 373 23.28 11.03 13.90
CA VAL A 373 23.60 10.25 15.13
C VAL A 373 23.37 8.75 14.89
N ARG A 374 22.25 8.38 14.25
CA ARG A 374 21.96 6.96 13.98
C ARG A 374 22.96 6.34 12.99
N LEU A 375 23.38 7.08 11.98
CA LEU A 375 24.39 6.63 11.00
C LEU A 375 25.77 6.50 11.64
N GLU A 376 26.15 7.41 12.52
CA GLU A 376 27.41 7.32 13.27
C GLU A 376 27.46 6.05 14.11
N VAL A 377 26.38 5.72 14.83
CA VAL A 377 26.25 4.48 15.60
C VAL A 377 26.30 3.25 14.69
N ALA A 378 25.77 3.33 13.47
CA ALA A 378 25.84 2.25 12.47
C ALA A 378 27.22 2.13 11.79
N GLY A 379 28.18 3.01 12.10
CA GLY A 379 29.51 3.01 11.47
C GLY A 379 29.49 3.46 10.01
N VAL A 380 28.45 4.17 9.57
CA VAL A 380 28.31 4.68 8.20
C VAL A 380 28.98 6.04 8.09
N GLN A 381 29.85 6.21 7.11
CA GLN A 381 30.43 7.51 6.78
C GLN A 381 29.42 8.35 5.99
N PHE A 382 29.19 9.59 6.39
CA PHE A 382 28.22 10.46 5.75
C PHE A 382 28.66 11.91 5.69
N GLN A 383 28.02 12.69 4.82
CA GLN A 383 28.15 14.13 4.74
C GLN A 383 26.77 14.78 4.91
N VAL A 384 26.67 15.78 5.82
CA VAL A 384 25.47 16.60 5.98
C VAL A 384 25.43 17.66 4.87
N VAL A 385 24.29 17.77 4.19
CA VAL A 385 24.06 18.74 3.11
C VAL A 385 22.75 19.50 3.33
N ASP A 386 22.61 20.65 2.69
CA ASP A 386 21.43 21.51 2.83
C ASP A 386 20.45 21.37 1.64
N SER A 387 20.93 20.82 0.51
CA SER A 387 20.10 20.63 -0.69
C SER A 387 20.51 19.40 -1.48
N ILE A 388 19.59 18.93 -2.35
CA ILE A 388 19.87 17.82 -3.26
C ILE A 388 20.95 18.19 -4.28
N GLN A 389 21.06 19.46 -4.70
CA GLN A 389 22.09 19.96 -5.61
C GLN A 389 23.48 19.84 -4.98
N GLN A 390 23.61 20.15 -3.68
CA GLN A 390 24.89 19.96 -2.96
C GLN A 390 25.28 18.48 -2.90
N ALA A 391 24.32 17.58 -2.63
CA ALA A 391 24.58 16.15 -2.68
C ALA A 391 25.02 15.67 -4.06
N VAL A 392 24.33 16.14 -5.11
CA VAL A 392 24.65 15.82 -6.52
C VAL A 392 26.05 16.28 -6.89
N ALA A 393 26.45 17.50 -6.50
CA ALA A 393 27.78 18.07 -6.78
C ALA A 393 28.91 17.32 -6.05
N ALA A 394 28.66 16.84 -4.83
CA ALA A 394 29.66 16.15 -4.01
C ALA A 394 29.73 14.63 -4.29
N ALA A 395 28.69 14.04 -4.86
CA ALA A 395 28.61 12.61 -5.06
C ALA A 395 29.51 12.12 -6.22
N PRO A 396 30.14 10.93 -6.10
CA PRO A 396 30.86 10.32 -7.20
C PRO A 396 29.95 10.06 -8.40
N PRO A 397 30.49 9.88 -9.63
CA PRO A 397 29.70 9.63 -10.83
C PRO A 397 28.74 8.44 -10.69
N GLY A 398 27.59 8.52 -11.37
CA GLY A 398 26.55 7.49 -11.37
C GLY A 398 25.17 8.02 -10.96
N ARG A 399 24.18 7.15 -10.99
CA ARG A 399 22.83 7.45 -10.49
C ARG A 399 22.86 7.61 -8.98
N ILE A 400 22.05 8.50 -8.45
CA ILE A 400 21.91 8.76 -7.02
C ILE A 400 20.57 8.19 -6.54
N GLU A 401 20.57 7.50 -5.41
CA GLU A 401 19.38 6.97 -4.76
C GLU A 401 18.96 7.92 -3.64
N ALA A 402 17.84 8.60 -3.76
CA ALA A 402 17.34 9.52 -2.75
C ALA A 402 16.15 8.90 -2.00
N ILE A 403 16.39 8.45 -0.76
CA ILE A 403 15.38 7.83 0.11
C ILE A 403 14.85 8.89 1.06
N ALA A 404 13.53 9.04 1.10
CA ALA A 404 12.91 10.06 1.93
C ALA A 404 11.58 9.58 2.54
N ASN A 405 11.23 10.10 3.75
CA ASN A 405 9.89 9.93 4.26
C ASN A 405 8.91 10.90 3.57
N TYR A 406 7.63 10.84 3.93
CA TYR A 406 6.57 11.42 3.09
C TYR A 406 6.75 12.91 2.78
N THR A 407 6.92 13.76 3.78
CA THR A 407 7.03 15.21 3.53
C THR A 407 8.39 15.60 2.97
N ALA A 408 9.46 14.88 3.33
CA ALA A 408 10.77 15.06 2.74
C ALA A 408 10.77 14.67 1.26
N PHE A 409 10.09 13.57 0.89
CA PHE A 409 9.90 13.18 -0.51
C PHE A 409 9.15 14.25 -1.32
N GLN A 410 8.06 14.80 -0.75
CA GLN A 410 7.32 15.89 -1.39
C GLN A 410 8.14 17.17 -1.54
N GLN A 411 9.03 17.44 -0.59
CA GLN A 411 9.96 18.57 -0.68
C GLN A 411 10.99 18.33 -1.78
N LEU A 412 11.66 17.17 -1.79
CA LEU A 412 12.61 16.80 -2.83
C LEU A 412 12.02 16.95 -4.24
N ARG A 413 10.77 16.47 -4.43
CA ARG A 413 10.08 16.62 -5.72
C ARG A 413 9.90 18.07 -6.16
N ARG A 414 9.62 18.97 -5.23
CA ARG A 414 9.52 20.41 -5.54
C ARG A 414 10.89 21.00 -5.86
N ASP A 415 11.91 20.66 -5.07
CA ASP A 415 13.27 21.21 -5.19
C ASP A 415 13.96 20.80 -6.51
N VAL A 416 13.56 19.65 -7.09
CA VAL A 416 14.09 19.18 -8.39
C VAL A 416 13.27 19.69 -9.59
N GLN A 417 12.08 20.27 -9.38
CA GLN A 417 11.22 20.84 -10.42
C GLN A 417 11.35 22.36 -10.52
N SER A 418 11.98 22.99 -9.54
CA SER A 418 12.30 24.44 -9.51
C SER A 418 13.64 24.73 -10.16
#